data_84f91ce7b482b9a5c283dd4152cf5552
#
_entry.id   84f91ce7b482b9a5c283dd4152cf5552
#
_cell.length_a   1.000
_cell.length_b   1.000
_cell.length_c   1.000
_cell.angle_alpha   90.00
_cell.angle_beta   90.00
_cell.angle_gamma   90.00
#
_symmetry.space_group_name_H-M   'P 1'
#
loop_
_entity.id
_entity.type
_entity.pdbx_description
1 polymer ?
#
loop_
_entity_poly.entity_id
_entity_poly.type
_entity_poly.pdbx_seq_one_letter_code
_entity_poly.pdbx_strand_id
1 'polypeptide(L)'
;MKSGINPAIIMSLPLLPLASLLLLLCLIVCILLKALSSSTAVAAAAAANNDKKLPLPPGSMGWPYIGETFHLYTSRNPNIFFALKQKRYGSIFKTHILGCPCVMVSSPEAARFVLVTHAHLFKPTYPASKERMLGPQAIFFQQGRYHALLRRLVLRAVMPDAIRDSVAAIEAVATRTLASWEGGRIVNTFQEMKTYAFNVALLSIFGKEEICYIEEMKRCYYALEKGYNSMPVNLPGSPFSKAMKARKRLADIVVNIISSRRRRRTRTQGIGAAEHLEGSCDLLASFMETNEALTDAQIVDNIVGVIFAARDTTASVLTWIVKFLAENPTVLNAVTEEQEDIMKSRGEAKEGEKCLTWGDTRRMPMTSRVIQETMRVASILSFTFREAVEDVEFEGYLIPKGWKVMPLFRNIHHSPDNFPDPEKFDPSRFELMHIYSMHATAQAAPKAHTFMPFGNGTHSCPGNELAKLEMLVLLHHLTTKYTWSIFGSDAGTQFGPFVLPFN
;
A
#
# COMPACT_ATOMS: atom_id res chain seq x y z
N MET A 1 -71.10 -10.03 45.75
CA MET A 1 -69.82 -9.26 45.87
C MET A 1 -69.28 -8.99 44.48
N LYS A 2 -69.36 -7.75 44.08
CA LYS A 2 -68.90 -7.28 42.72
C LYS A 2 -67.41 -7.01 42.77
N SER A 3 -66.56 -7.74 41.95
CA SER A 3 -65.19 -7.38 41.70
C SER A 3 -65.17 -6.55 40.42
N GLY A 4 -64.91 -5.25 40.59
CA GLY A 4 -64.70 -4.34 39.48
C GLY A 4 -63.35 -4.56 38.79
N ILE A 5 -63.39 -4.78 37.48
CA ILE A 5 -62.24 -4.77 36.61
C ILE A 5 -61.92 -3.31 36.33
N ASN A 6 -60.72 -2.91 36.66
CA ASN A 6 -60.15 -1.57 36.49
C ASN A 6 -59.88 -1.32 35.00
N PRO A 7 -60.48 -0.33 34.31
CA PRO A 7 -60.29 -0.14 32.85
C PRO A 7 -59.01 0.64 32.45
N ALA A 8 -58.00 0.70 33.32
CA ALA A 8 -56.77 1.52 33.08
C ALA A 8 -55.58 0.76 32.50
N ILE A 9 -55.72 -0.50 32.02
CA ILE A 9 -54.63 -1.32 31.48
C ILE A 9 -54.76 -1.58 29.95
N ILE A 10 -55.56 -0.81 29.27
CA ILE A 10 -55.57 -0.89 27.79
C ILE A 10 -55.26 0.50 27.27
N MET A 11 -54.00 0.80 27.03
CA MET A 11 -53.39 1.66 26.01
C MET A 11 -52.03 2.15 26.41
N SER A 12 -51.05 1.28 26.35
CA SER A 12 -49.67 1.67 26.14
C SER A 12 -49.00 0.68 25.19
N LEU A 13 -49.56 0.52 23.97
CA LEU A 13 -48.78 0.02 22.87
C LEU A 13 -47.66 1.05 22.58
N PRO A 14 -46.42 0.63 22.36
CA PRO A 14 -45.30 1.53 22.28
C PRO A 14 -45.41 2.39 21.02
N LEU A 15 -45.74 3.67 21.16
CA LEU A 15 -45.60 4.68 20.10
C LEU A 15 -44.14 4.87 19.66
N LEU A 16 -43.19 4.44 20.48
CA LEU A 16 -41.77 4.51 20.16
C LEU A 16 -41.33 3.71 18.91
N PRO A 17 -41.77 2.46 18.67
CA PRO A 17 -41.38 1.76 17.45
C PRO A 17 -42.05 2.31 16.20
N LEU A 18 -43.24 2.87 16.30
CA LEU A 18 -43.91 3.49 15.15
C LEU A 18 -43.26 4.81 14.74
N ALA A 19 -42.85 5.63 15.70
CA ALA A 19 -42.11 6.87 15.45
C ALA A 19 -40.73 6.62 14.87
N SER A 20 -40.01 5.59 15.35
CA SER A 20 -38.71 5.20 14.80
C SER A 20 -38.84 4.61 13.39
N LEU A 21 -39.91 3.85 13.12
CA LEU A 21 -40.19 3.32 11.78
C LEU A 21 -40.56 4.45 10.80
N LEU A 22 -41.33 5.43 11.22
CA LEU A 22 -41.65 6.61 10.42
C LEU A 22 -40.43 7.49 10.15
N LEU A 23 -39.59 7.71 11.15
CA LEU A 23 -38.30 8.41 10.96
C LEU A 23 -37.39 7.68 10.00
N LEU A 24 -37.30 6.36 10.09
CA LEU A 24 -36.54 5.54 9.17
C LEU A 24 -37.07 5.62 7.73
N LEU A 25 -38.42 5.57 7.60
CA LEU A 25 -39.09 5.70 6.31
C LEU A 25 -38.90 7.09 5.70
N CYS A 26 -39.00 8.16 6.49
CA CYS A 26 -38.72 9.53 6.07
C CYS A 26 -37.26 9.69 5.65
N LEU A 27 -36.32 9.09 6.39
CA LEU A 27 -34.91 9.10 6.05
C LEU A 27 -34.65 8.37 4.71
N ILE A 28 -35.30 7.22 4.51
CA ILE A 28 -35.22 6.45 3.26
C ILE A 28 -35.82 7.25 2.10
N VAL A 29 -36.97 7.88 2.29
CA VAL A 29 -37.63 8.73 1.28
C VAL A 29 -36.79 9.96 0.97
N CYS A 30 -36.19 10.63 1.95
CA CYS A 30 -35.27 11.75 1.73
C CYS A 30 -34.03 11.33 1.00
N ILE A 31 -33.46 10.14 1.31
CA ILE A 31 -32.34 9.54 0.61
C ILE A 31 -32.76 9.24 -0.84
N LEU A 32 -33.90 8.65 -1.08
CA LEU A 32 -34.41 8.34 -2.42
C LEU A 32 -34.73 9.61 -3.23
N LEU A 33 -35.32 10.65 -2.64
CA LEU A 33 -35.58 11.94 -3.30
C LEU A 33 -34.27 12.68 -3.65
N LYS A 34 -33.29 12.70 -2.76
CA LYS A 34 -31.92 13.19 -3.11
C LYS A 34 -31.30 12.36 -4.22
N ALA A 35 -31.61 11.08 -4.29
CA ALA A 35 -31.17 10.17 -5.34
C ALA A 35 -31.71 10.54 -6.70
N LEU A 36 -32.97 10.70 -6.75
CA LEU A 36 -33.65 11.07 -7.98
C LEU A 36 -33.16 12.46 -8.47
N SER A 37 -33.00 13.41 -7.55
CA SER A 37 -32.53 14.76 -7.92
C SER A 37 -31.05 14.78 -8.37
N SER A 38 -30.18 13.95 -7.81
CA SER A 38 -28.80 13.88 -8.29
C SER A 38 -28.65 13.07 -9.58
N SER A 39 -29.47 12.04 -9.79
CA SER A 39 -29.50 11.30 -11.05
C SER A 39 -30.08 12.12 -12.19
N THR A 40 -31.09 12.94 -11.92
CA THR A 40 -31.65 13.90 -12.90
C THR A 40 -30.68 15.06 -13.16
N ALA A 41 -29.92 15.55 -12.18
CA ALA A 41 -28.90 16.57 -12.37
C ALA A 41 -27.71 16.05 -13.21
N VAL A 42 -27.30 14.80 -12.98
CA VAL A 42 -26.26 14.14 -13.82
C VAL A 42 -26.78 13.84 -15.23
N ALA A 43 -28.07 13.44 -15.36
CA ALA A 43 -28.70 13.24 -16.66
C ALA A 43 -28.98 14.58 -17.38
N ALA A 44 -29.37 15.63 -16.65
CA ALA A 44 -29.60 16.97 -17.21
C ALA A 44 -28.28 17.66 -17.60
N ALA A 45 -27.21 17.51 -16.81
CA ALA A 45 -25.88 17.98 -17.19
C ALA A 45 -25.31 17.21 -18.40
N ALA A 46 -25.69 15.94 -18.56
CA ALA A 46 -25.39 15.16 -19.75
C ALA A 46 -26.23 15.58 -20.98
N ALA A 47 -27.45 16.10 -20.79
CA ALA A 47 -28.36 16.51 -21.88
C ALA A 47 -28.16 17.98 -22.34
N ALA A 48 -27.62 18.86 -21.48
CA ALA A 48 -27.56 20.30 -21.75
C ALA A 48 -26.40 20.73 -22.65
N ASN A 49 -25.52 19.82 -23.11
CA ASN A 49 -24.37 20.14 -23.96
C ASN A 49 -24.34 19.22 -25.17
N ASN A 50 -25.19 19.53 -26.17
CA ASN A 50 -25.47 18.64 -27.32
C ASN A 50 -24.54 18.85 -28.53
N ASP A 51 -23.33 19.38 -28.36
CA ASP A 51 -22.32 19.43 -29.42
C ASP A 51 -21.21 18.40 -29.17
N LYS A 52 -21.30 17.25 -29.87
CA LYS A 52 -20.27 16.20 -30.00
C LYS A 52 -19.66 15.65 -28.69
N LYS A 53 -20.48 15.31 -27.70
CA LYS A 53 -19.93 14.58 -26.52
C LYS A 53 -19.62 13.14 -26.91
N LEU A 54 -18.35 12.77 -26.71
CA LEU A 54 -17.90 11.39 -26.79
C LEU A 54 -18.72 10.48 -25.86
N PRO A 55 -18.97 9.21 -26.25
CA PRO A 55 -19.68 8.27 -25.40
C PRO A 55 -18.88 7.95 -24.14
N LEU A 56 -19.59 7.64 -23.05
CA LEU A 56 -18.96 7.07 -21.85
C LEU A 56 -18.47 5.65 -22.15
N PRO A 57 -17.43 5.15 -21.46
CA PRO A 57 -17.00 3.76 -21.57
C PRO A 57 -18.16 2.77 -21.34
N PRO A 58 -18.14 1.59 -22.00
CA PRO A 58 -19.14 0.55 -21.75
C PRO A 58 -19.10 0.11 -20.28
N GLY A 59 -20.19 -0.45 -19.76
CA GLY A 59 -20.22 -0.93 -18.37
C GLY A 59 -21.55 -0.73 -17.70
N SER A 60 -21.62 -1.07 -16.42
CA SER A 60 -22.79 -0.96 -15.58
C SER A 60 -22.51 -0.06 -14.38
N MET A 61 -23.49 0.77 -14.01
CA MET A 61 -23.40 1.61 -12.81
C MET A 61 -24.02 0.94 -11.56
N GLY A 62 -24.63 -0.25 -11.73
CA GLY A 62 -25.24 -0.97 -10.63
C GLY A 62 -26.45 -0.25 -10.02
N TRP A 63 -26.68 -0.45 -8.74
CA TRP A 63 -27.79 0.13 -8.00
C TRP A 63 -27.55 1.62 -7.70
N PRO A 64 -28.59 2.46 -7.64
CA PRO A 64 -28.46 3.85 -7.23
C PRO A 64 -27.71 3.98 -5.89
N TYR A 65 -26.75 4.92 -5.76
CA TYR A 65 -25.84 5.21 -4.62
C TYR A 65 -24.87 4.09 -4.22
N ILE A 66 -25.33 2.83 -4.09
CA ILE A 66 -24.49 1.71 -3.68
C ILE A 66 -23.62 1.23 -4.85
N GLY A 67 -24.13 1.41 -6.07
CA GLY A 67 -23.47 0.94 -7.27
C GLY A 67 -23.34 -0.58 -7.28
N GLU A 68 -22.16 -1.04 -7.59
CA GLU A 68 -21.78 -2.44 -7.60
C GLU A 68 -20.92 -2.81 -6.37
N THR A 69 -20.86 -1.92 -5.37
CA THR A 69 -20.04 -2.10 -4.16
C THR A 69 -20.40 -3.38 -3.41
N PHE A 70 -21.69 -3.69 -3.30
CA PHE A 70 -22.13 -4.93 -2.66
C PHE A 70 -21.62 -6.16 -3.40
N HIS A 71 -21.69 -6.15 -4.73
CA HIS A 71 -21.18 -7.24 -5.56
C HIS A 71 -19.65 -7.40 -5.43
N LEU A 72 -18.92 -6.29 -5.34
CA LEU A 72 -17.47 -6.30 -5.08
C LEU A 72 -17.15 -6.97 -3.73
N TYR A 73 -17.89 -6.66 -2.66
CA TYR A 73 -17.63 -7.20 -1.32
C TYR A 73 -18.20 -8.60 -1.08
N THR A 74 -19.28 -8.98 -1.76
CA THR A 74 -19.83 -10.36 -1.68
C THR A 74 -19.01 -11.37 -2.48
N SER A 75 -18.26 -10.90 -3.46
CA SER A 75 -17.24 -11.72 -4.12
C SER A 75 -16.14 -12.04 -3.11
N ARG A 76 -15.92 -13.33 -2.82
CA ARG A 76 -14.80 -13.75 -1.96
C ARG A 76 -13.45 -13.24 -2.49
N ASN A 77 -13.37 -12.95 -3.77
CA ASN A 77 -12.20 -12.43 -4.46
C ASN A 77 -12.56 -11.22 -5.33
N PRO A 78 -12.26 -9.99 -4.93
CA PRO A 78 -12.51 -8.79 -5.71
C PRO A 78 -11.89 -8.81 -7.11
N ASN A 79 -10.80 -9.52 -7.31
CA ASN A 79 -10.15 -9.62 -8.62
C ASN A 79 -11.02 -10.36 -9.64
N ILE A 80 -11.86 -11.31 -9.20
CA ILE A 80 -12.84 -11.99 -10.07
C ILE A 80 -13.85 -10.97 -10.62
N PHE A 81 -14.30 -10.04 -9.78
CA PHE A 81 -15.20 -8.96 -10.21
C PHE A 81 -14.59 -8.14 -11.36
N PHE A 82 -13.34 -7.70 -11.22
CA PHE A 82 -12.66 -6.92 -12.26
C PHE A 82 -12.39 -7.76 -13.52
N ALA A 83 -11.96 -9.01 -13.39
CA ALA A 83 -11.70 -9.90 -14.51
C ALA A 83 -12.97 -10.18 -15.32
N LEU A 84 -14.11 -10.46 -14.67
CA LEU A 84 -15.39 -10.68 -15.33
C LEU A 84 -15.88 -9.42 -16.07
N LYS A 85 -15.69 -8.25 -15.49
CA LYS A 85 -16.03 -6.98 -16.13
C LYS A 85 -15.14 -6.72 -17.35
N GLN A 86 -13.83 -6.92 -17.23
CA GLN A 86 -12.90 -6.80 -18.35
C GLN A 86 -13.27 -7.76 -19.48
N LYS A 87 -13.59 -9.02 -19.17
CA LYS A 87 -14.02 -10.02 -20.17
C LYS A 87 -15.30 -9.58 -20.89
N ARG A 88 -16.22 -8.90 -20.18
CA ARG A 88 -17.51 -8.48 -20.74
C ARG A 88 -17.44 -7.19 -21.55
N TYR A 89 -16.65 -6.23 -21.11
CA TYR A 89 -16.69 -4.86 -21.60
C TYR A 89 -15.39 -4.40 -22.30
N GLY A 90 -14.31 -5.18 -22.20
CA GLY A 90 -13.00 -4.83 -22.75
C GLY A 90 -12.06 -4.20 -21.74
N SER A 91 -10.96 -3.63 -22.25
CA SER A 91 -9.87 -3.07 -21.44
C SER A 91 -10.24 -1.77 -20.73
N ILE A 92 -11.28 -1.07 -21.19
CA ILE A 92 -11.81 0.15 -20.57
C ILE A 92 -13.28 -0.06 -20.29
N PHE A 93 -13.71 0.15 -19.04
CA PHE A 93 -15.12 0.05 -18.67
C PHE A 93 -15.46 0.94 -17.49
N LYS A 94 -16.74 1.37 -17.42
CA LYS A 94 -17.26 2.10 -16.27
C LYS A 94 -17.92 1.19 -15.26
N THR A 95 -17.90 1.59 -14.01
CA THR A 95 -18.63 0.99 -12.90
C THR A 95 -18.92 2.07 -11.84
N HIS A 96 -19.66 1.74 -10.81
CA HIS A 96 -19.86 2.58 -9.65
C HIS A 96 -19.56 1.76 -8.40
N ILE A 97 -18.45 2.05 -7.72
CA ILE A 97 -18.05 1.34 -6.52
C ILE A 97 -17.61 2.34 -5.45
N LEU A 98 -17.75 1.95 -4.18
CA LEU A 98 -17.37 2.75 -3.02
C LEU A 98 -18.01 4.15 -3.02
N GLY A 99 -19.22 4.26 -3.56
CA GLY A 99 -19.97 5.51 -3.65
C GLY A 99 -19.49 6.48 -4.72
N CYS A 100 -18.64 6.04 -5.65
CA CYS A 100 -18.07 6.88 -6.70
C CYS A 100 -18.22 6.24 -8.08
N PRO A 101 -18.54 7.04 -9.12
CA PRO A 101 -18.42 6.60 -10.50
C PRO A 101 -16.94 6.41 -10.84
N CYS A 102 -16.64 5.29 -11.52
CA CYS A 102 -15.27 4.89 -11.82
C CYS A 102 -15.12 4.47 -13.28
N VAL A 103 -13.99 4.79 -13.88
CA VAL A 103 -13.48 4.18 -15.12
C VAL A 103 -12.32 3.26 -14.74
N MET A 104 -12.42 2.00 -15.14
CA MET A 104 -11.38 0.99 -14.97
C MET A 104 -10.59 0.87 -16.25
N VAL A 105 -9.27 0.83 -16.13
CA VAL A 105 -8.34 0.63 -17.24
C VAL A 105 -7.41 -0.53 -16.96
N SER A 106 -7.34 -1.50 -17.89
CA SER A 106 -6.61 -2.76 -17.70
C SER A 106 -5.60 -3.07 -18.81
N SER A 107 -5.28 -2.08 -19.66
CA SER A 107 -4.20 -2.20 -20.64
C SER A 107 -2.94 -1.43 -20.18
N PRO A 108 -1.72 -1.85 -20.60
CA PRO A 108 -0.48 -1.11 -20.33
C PRO A 108 -0.52 0.31 -20.90
N GLU A 109 -1.10 0.49 -22.07
CA GLU A 109 -1.23 1.78 -22.79
C GLU A 109 -2.11 2.75 -22.00
N ALA A 110 -3.26 2.27 -21.52
CA ALA A 110 -4.17 3.08 -20.72
C ALA A 110 -3.56 3.40 -19.33
N ALA A 111 -2.87 2.45 -18.70
CA ALA A 111 -2.15 2.72 -17.47
C ALA A 111 -1.03 3.76 -17.66
N ARG A 112 -0.28 3.68 -18.78
CA ARG A 112 0.70 4.70 -19.18
C ARG A 112 0.06 6.05 -19.37
N PHE A 113 -1.06 6.11 -20.07
CA PHE A 113 -1.81 7.36 -20.31
C PHE A 113 -2.15 8.04 -18.98
N VAL A 114 -2.78 7.31 -18.06
CA VAL A 114 -3.24 7.85 -16.78
C VAL A 114 -2.08 8.19 -15.81
N LEU A 115 -1.02 7.37 -15.78
CA LEU A 115 0.01 7.49 -14.75
C LEU A 115 1.24 8.27 -15.19
N VAL A 116 1.49 8.38 -16.51
CA VAL A 116 2.74 8.95 -17.04
C VAL A 116 2.44 10.11 -18.00
N THR A 117 1.86 9.83 -19.18
CA THR A 117 1.79 10.82 -20.25
C THR A 117 0.83 11.97 -19.97
N HIS A 118 -0.29 11.69 -19.28
CA HIS A 118 -1.30 12.67 -18.91
C HIS A 118 -1.54 12.72 -17.40
N ALA A 119 -0.52 12.38 -16.60
CA ALA A 119 -0.63 12.32 -15.15
C ALA A 119 -1.11 13.63 -14.49
N HIS A 120 -0.90 14.78 -15.15
CA HIS A 120 -1.37 16.08 -14.67
C HIS A 120 -2.90 16.23 -14.71
N LEU A 121 -3.58 15.44 -15.55
CA LEU A 121 -5.04 15.37 -15.63
C LEU A 121 -5.68 14.44 -14.59
N PHE A 122 -4.86 13.68 -13.85
CA PHE A 122 -5.31 12.63 -12.94
C PHE A 122 -4.66 12.76 -11.57
N LYS A 123 -5.33 13.45 -10.66
CA LYS A 123 -4.80 13.61 -9.30
C LYS A 123 -4.96 12.32 -8.48
N PRO A 124 -4.01 12.00 -7.57
CA PRO A 124 -4.21 10.93 -6.60
C PRO A 124 -5.42 11.24 -5.72
N THR A 125 -6.21 10.22 -5.41
CA THR A 125 -7.40 10.37 -4.58
C THR A 125 -7.59 9.14 -3.71
N TYR A 126 -8.15 9.36 -2.53
CA TYR A 126 -8.43 8.30 -1.57
C TYR A 126 -9.72 8.66 -0.82
N PRO A 127 -10.39 7.69 -0.18
CA PRO A 127 -11.51 8.00 0.70
C PRO A 127 -11.10 8.97 1.81
N ALA A 128 -11.91 10.00 2.08
CA ALA A 128 -11.59 11.04 3.08
C ALA A 128 -11.30 10.50 4.49
N SER A 129 -11.85 9.33 4.84
CA SER A 129 -11.54 8.64 6.10
C SER A 129 -10.07 8.19 6.17
N LYS A 130 -9.50 7.79 5.03
CA LYS A 130 -8.10 7.35 4.92
C LYS A 130 -7.16 8.55 5.01
N GLU A 131 -7.50 9.65 4.35
CA GLU A 131 -6.75 10.90 4.44
C GLU A 131 -6.68 11.41 5.88
N ARG A 132 -7.83 11.45 6.58
CA ARG A 132 -7.86 11.84 8.01
C ARG A 132 -7.02 10.94 8.90
N MET A 133 -6.94 9.66 8.59
CA MET A 133 -6.23 8.67 9.40
C MET A 133 -4.72 8.72 9.18
N LEU A 134 -4.27 8.88 7.95
CA LEU A 134 -2.84 8.95 7.60
C LEU A 134 -2.28 10.37 7.74
N GLY A 135 -3.14 11.37 7.65
CA GLY A 135 -2.78 12.78 7.66
C GLY A 135 -2.95 13.44 6.29
N PRO A 136 -3.74 14.52 6.19
CA PRO A 136 -4.07 15.15 4.91
C PRO A 136 -2.85 15.79 4.23
N GLN A 137 -1.77 16.06 4.96
CA GLN A 137 -0.52 16.61 4.41
C GLN A 137 0.47 15.52 3.94
N ALA A 138 0.12 14.23 4.07
CA ALA A 138 1.00 13.14 3.64
C ALA A 138 1.18 13.13 2.12
N ILE A 139 2.35 12.75 1.66
CA ILE A 139 2.78 12.71 0.25
C ILE A 139 1.78 12.01 -0.69
N PHE A 140 1.05 11.02 -0.20
CA PHE A 140 0.09 10.22 -0.99
C PHE A 140 -1.08 11.02 -1.54
N PHE A 141 -1.43 12.12 -0.88
CA PHE A 141 -2.61 12.94 -1.18
C PHE A 141 -2.24 14.24 -1.89
N GLN A 142 -0.95 14.49 -2.08
CA GLN A 142 -0.44 15.74 -2.63
C GLN A 142 -0.20 15.64 -4.15
N GLN A 143 -0.22 16.79 -4.82
CA GLN A 143 0.09 16.96 -6.23
C GLN A 143 0.90 18.24 -6.44
N GLY A 144 1.51 18.39 -7.62
CA GLY A 144 2.23 19.60 -8.01
C GLY A 144 3.50 19.85 -7.19
N ARG A 145 3.80 21.12 -6.93
CA ARG A 145 5.06 21.57 -6.30
C ARG A 145 5.30 20.96 -4.92
N TYR A 146 4.26 20.90 -4.10
CA TYR A 146 4.39 20.34 -2.74
C TYR A 146 4.67 18.84 -2.76
N HIS A 147 4.00 18.07 -3.63
CA HIS A 147 4.35 16.66 -3.85
C HIS A 147 5.81 16.49 -4.31
N ALA A 148 6.25 17.32 -5.27
CA ALA A 148 7.63 17.25 -5.77
C ALA A 148 8.67 17.53 -4.66
N LEU A 149 8.39 18.50 -3.77
CA LEU A 149 9.21 18.76 -2.59
C LEU A 149 9.28 17.54 -1.68
N LEU A 150 8.12 17.03 -1.24
CA LEU A 150 8.06 15.87 -0.34
C LEU A 150 8.75 14.66 -0.94
N ARG A 151 8.51 14.40 -2.24
CA ARG A 151 9.14 13.29 -2.95
C ARG A 151 10.66 13.40 -2.97
N ARG A 152 11.20 14.59 -3.23
CA ARG A 152 12.65 14.85 -3.19
C ARG A 152 13.22 14.56 -1.80
N LEU A 153 12.54 15.00 -0.73
CA LEU A 153 12.99 14.77 0.64
C LEU A 153 12.94 13.29 1.03
N VAL A 154 11.89 12.56 0.64
CA VAL A 154 11.80 11.11 0.86
C VAL A 154 12.91 10.38 0.09
N LEU A 155 13.12 10.71 -1.18
CA LEU A 155 14.14 10.06 -2.00
C LEU A 155 15.55 10.24 -1.44
N ARG A 156 15.88 11.40 -0.83
CA ARG A 156 17.18 11.60 -0.17
C ARG A 156 17.48 10.57 0.91
N ALA A 157 16.46 10.02 1.56
CA ALA A 157 16.62 9.02 2.63
C ALA A 157 16.54 7.57 2.17
N VAL A 158 15.99 7.30 0.96
CA VAL A 158 15.73 5.92 0.51
C VAL A 158 16.37 5.57 -0.85
N MET A 159 17.12 6.48 -1.46
CA MET A 159 17.91 6.20 -2.66
C MET A 159 19.10 5.30 -2.34
N PRO A 160 19.67 4.55 -3.32
CA PRO A 160 20.78 3.62 -3.13
C PRO A 160 21.95 4.19 -2.34
N ASP A 161 22.35 5.44 -2.61
CA ASP A 161 23.48 6.08 -1.91
C ASP A 161 23.20 6.32 -0.42
N ALA A 162 21.95 6.59 -0.05
CA ALA A 162 21.55 6.79 1.34
C ALA A 162 21.40 5.48 2.12
N ILE A 163 20.93 4.40 1.46
CA ILE A 163 20.67 3.12 2.13
C ILE A 163 21.85 2.16 2.11
N ARG A 164 22.89 2.46 1.34
CA ARG A 164 24.10 1.61 1.22
C ARG A 164 24.71 1.28 2.58
N ASP A 165 24.89 2.27 3.42
CA ASP A 165 25.50 2.12 4.74
C ASP A 165 24.52 1.55 5.80
N SER A 166 23.26 1.39 5.40
CA SER A 166 22.22 0.80 6.27
C SER A 166 22.15 -0.72 6.19
N VAL A 167 22.87 -1.38 5.26
CA VAL A 167 22.80 -2.84 5.04
C VAL A 167 23.08 -3.60 6.33
N ALA A 168 24.17 -3.30 7.03
CA ALA A 168 24.52 -3.98 8.29
C ALA A 168 23.47 -3.76 9.40
N ALA A 169 22.84 -2.58 9.44
CA ALA A 169 21.80 -2.29 10.41
C ALA A 169 20.49 -3.02 10.07
N ILE A 170 20.14 -3.13 8.79
CA ILE A 170 18.99 -3.92 8.31
C ILE A 170 19.25 -5.40 8.58
N GLU A 171 20.47 -5.89 8.37
CA GLU A 171 20.89 -7.26 8.69
C GLU A 171 20.71 -7.57 10.18
N ALA A 172 21.09 -6.66 11.07
CA ALA A 172 20.90 -6.82 12.48
C ALA A 172 19.41 -6.89 12.87
N VAL A 173 18.52 -6.19 12.16
CA VAL A 173 17.07 -6.29 12.33
C VAL A 173 16.58 -7.66 11.83
N ALA A 174 17.04 -8.12 10.67
CA ALA A 174 16.66 -9.40 10.07
C ALA A 174 17.06 -10.58 10.98
N THR A 175 18.32 -10.63 11.39
CA THR A 175 18.83 -11.70 12.26
C THR A 175 18.12 -11.74 13.62
N ARG A 176 17.83 -10.59 14.23
CA ARG A 176 17.07 -10.53 15.49
C ARG A 176 15.63 -11.03 15.30
N THR A 177 15.00 -10.69 14.20
CA THR A 177 13.63 -11.17 13.90
C THR A 177 13.62 -12.67 13.72
N LEU A 178 14.52 -13.21 12.91
CA LEU A 178 14.60 -14.65 12.64
C LEU A 178 15.01 -15.47 13.88
N ALA A 179 15.90 -14.95 14.74
CA ALA A 179 16.29 -15.61 15.98
C ALA A 179 15.07 -15.87 16.91
N SER A 180 14.02 -15.07 16.80
CA SER A 180 12.78 -15.30 17.53
C SER A 180 11.99 -16.53 17.03
N TRP A 181 12.35 -17.14 15.89
CA TRP A 181 11.68 -18.29 15.27
C TRP A 181 12.32 -19.63 15.59
N GLU A 182 13.41 -19.65 16.33
CA GLU A 182 14.13 -20.86 16.70
C GLU A 182 13.25 -21.84 17.51
N GLY A 183 13.58 -23.13 17.43
CA GLY A 183 12.93 -24.18 18.22
C GLY A 183 11.73 -24.88 17.56
N GLY A 184 11.54 -24.77 16.24
CA GLY A 184 10.51 -25.53 15.49
C GLY A 184 9.07 -25.15 15.82
N ARG A 185 8.83 -23.92 16.26
CA ARG A 185 7.50 -23.43 16.61
C ARG A 185 6.72 -22.96 15.38
N ILE A 186 5.40 -23.00 15.48
CA ILE A 186 4.51 -22.41 14.48
C ILE A 186 4.52 -20.89 14.68
N VAL A 187 4.80 -20.15 13.61
CA VAL A 187 4.81 -18.68 13.56
C VAL A 187 3.76 -18.15 12.58
N ASN A 188 3.12 -17.05 12.92
CA ASN A 188 2.30 -16.32 11.97
C ASN A 188 3.22 -15.45 11.11
N THR A 189 3.54 -15.93 9.90
CA THR A 189 4.50 -15.30 8.98
C THR A 189 4.18 -13.84 8.73
N PHE A 190 2.90 -13.48 8.49
CA PHE A 190 2.53 -12.11 8.20
C PHE A 190 2.78 -11.15 9.38
N GLN A 191 2.51 -11.58 10.62
CA GLN A 191 2.76 -10.75 11.80
C GLN A 191 4.27 -10.56 12.04
N GLU A 192 5.05 -11.61 11.83
CA GLU A 192 6.52 -11.52 11.93
C GLU A 192 7.11 -10.61 10.85
N MET A 193 6.64 -10.72 9.60
CA MET A 193 7.06 -9.83 8.52
C MET A 193 6.65 -8.38 8.77
N LYS A 194 5.49 -8.13 9.37
CA LYS A 194 5.10 -6.78 9.82
C LYS A 194 6.04 -6.23 10.88
N THR A 195 6.47 -7.06 11.80
CA THR A 195 7.41 -6.64 12.85
C THR A 195 8.76 -6.29 12.25
N TYR A 196 9.25 -7.11 11.32
CA TYR A 196 10.48 -6.86 10.57
C TYR A 196 10.42 -5.54 9.78
N ALA A 197 9.44 -5.42 8.88
CA ALA A 197 9.29 -4.23 8.03
C ALA A 197 9.06 -2.95 8.84
N PHE A 198 8.34 -3.04 9.97
CA PHE A 198 8.17 -1.90 10.88
C PHE A 198 9.50 -1.45 11.48
N ASN A 199 10.32 -2.38 11.95
CA ASN A 199 11.62 -2.05 12.55
C ASN A 199 12.58 -1.46 11.50
N VAL A 200 12.59 -1.98 10.27
CA VAL A 200 13.37 -1.40 9.16
C VAL A 200 12.86 0.00 8.80
N ALA A 201 11.55 0.20 8.75
CA ALA A 201 10.97 1.52 8.51
C ALA A 201 11.40 2.54 9.59
N LEU A 202 11.36 2.17 10.87
CA LEU A 202 11.84 3.04 11.96
C LEU A 202 13.31 3.37 11.83
N LEU A 203 14.14 2.39 11.47
CA LEU A 203 15.57 2.59 11.21
C LEU A 203 15.81 3.62 10.09
N SER A 204 15.06 3.52 8.99
CA SER A 204 15.19 4.44 7.85
C SER A 204 14.65 5.84 8.13
N ILE A 205 13.67 5.94 9.03
CA ILE A 205 13.03 7.21 9.38
C ILE A 205 13.78 7.96 10.46
N PHE A 206 14.25 7.26 11.48
CA PHE A 206 14.84 7.86 12.68
C PHE A 206 16.35 7.53 12.85
N GLY A 207 16.93 6.74 11.94
CA GLY A 207 18.33 6.31 12.04
C GLY A 207 18.55 5.28 13.15
N LYS A 208 19.79 5.24 13.64
CA LYS A 208 20.20 4.34 14.73
C LYS A 208 19.86 4.87 16.13
N GLU A 209 19.15 5.98 16.23
CA GLU A 209 18.78 6.54 17.52
C GLU A 209 17.83 5.59 18.27
N GLU A 210 18.11 5.42 19.56
CA GLU A 210 17.25 4.65 20.44
C GLU A 210 15.92 5.37 20.65
N ILE A 211 14.82 4.80 20.14
CA ILE A 211 13.49 5.34 20.30
C ILE A 211 12.82 4.69 21.49
N CYS A 212 12.71 5.42 22.59
CA CYS A 212 12.05 4.92 23.81
C CYS A 212 10.58 4.51 23.61
N TYR A 213 9.97 4.86 22.48
CA TYR A 213 8.53 4.70 22.24
C TYR A 213 8.19 3.59 21.24
N ILE A 214 9.14 2.73 20.82
CA ILE A 214 8.92 1.73 19.77
C ILE A 214 7.68 0.87 20.03
N GLU A 215 7.55 0.33 21.23
CA GLU A 215 6.44 -0.57 21.58
C GLU A 215 5.09 0.18 21.65
N GLU A 216 5.11 1.44 22.05
CA GLU A 216 3.91 2.28 22.02
C GLU A 216 3.51 2.61 20.58
N MET A 217 4.47 2.93 19.71
CA MET A 217 4.23 3.15 18.29
C MET A 217 3.66 1.89 17.62
N LYS A 218 4.20 0.70 17.90
CA LYS A 218 3.65 -0.58 17.39
C LYS A 218 2.18 -0.75 17.76
N ARG A 219 1.82 -0.52 19.03
CA ARG A 219 0.42 -0.61 19.51
C ARG A 219 -0.49 0.40 18.80
N CYS A 220 -0.01 1.62 18.61
CA CYS A 220 -0.76 2.65 17.90
C CYS A 220 -0.96 2.28 16.42
N TYR A 221 0.07 1.76 15.75
CA TYR A 221 -0.05 1.32 14.36
C TYR A 221 -0.99 0.13 14.20
N TYR A 222 -1.00 -0.82 15.15
CA TYR A 222 -1.97 -1.91 15.16
C TYR A 222 -3.42 -1.42 15.27
N ALA A 223 -3.67 -0.40 16.11
CA ALA A 223 -4.98 0.22 16.20
C ALA A 223 -5.35 0.99 14.91
N LEU A 224 -4.36 1.69 14.32
CA LEU A 224 -4.52 2.42 13.07
C LEU A 224 -4.91 1.48 11.92
N GLU A 225 -4.24 0.35 11.77
CA GLU A 225 -4.51 -0.69 10.78
C GLU A 225 -5.95 -1.24 10.90
N LYS A 226 -6.38 -1.58 12.11
CA LYS A 226 -7.76 -2.04 12.35
C LYS A 226 -8.80 -0.99 11.95
N GLY A 227 -8.53 0.28 12.26
CA GLY A 227 -9.41 1.37 11.87
C GLY A 227 -9.38 1.65 10.37
N TYR A 228 -8.22 1.51 9.73
CA TYR A 228 -8.06 1.69 8.28
C TYR A 228 -8.96 0.73 7.49
N ASN A 229 -9.13 -0.49 7.98
CA ASN A 229 -9.94 -1.54 7.37
C ASN A 229 -11.39 -1.56 7.85
N SER A 230 -11.78 -0.65 8.75
CA SER A 230 -13.13 -0.57 9.29
C SER A 230 -14.00 0.45 8.56
N MET A 231 -15.32 0.37 8.80
CA MET A 231 -16.22 1.45 8.39
C MET A 231 -15.86 2.75 9.14
N PRO A 232 -15.90 3.92 8.47
CA PRO A 232 -15.47 5.20 9.05
C PRO A 232 -16.51 5.80 10.01
N VAL A 233 -17.00 5.01 10.95
CA VAL A 233 -17.99 5.40 11.96
C VAL A 233 -17.25 5.82 13.23
N ASN A 234 -17.28 7.11 13.56
CA ASN A 234 -16.58 7.66 14.72
C ASN A 234 -17.43 7.63 16.00
N LEU A 235 -17.91 6.45 16.38
CA LEU A 235 -18.59 6.24 17.65
C LEU A 235 -17.59 5.79 18.73
N PRO A 236 -17.80 6.16 20.01
CA PRO A 236 -16.97 5.67 21.11
C PRO A 236 -16.86 4.15 21.09
N GLY A 237 -15.63 3.63 21.16
CA GLY A 237 -15.36 2.18 21.13
C GLY A 237 -15.24 1.56 19.74
N SER A 238 -15.66 2.22 18.65
CA SER A 238 -15.51 1.71 17.29
C SER A 238 -14.03 1.60 16.90
N PRO A 239 -13.66 0.69 15.97
CA PRO A 239 -12.29 0.58 15.47
C PRO A 239 -11.77 1.88 14.88
N PHE A 240 -12.61 2.62 14.13
CA PHE A 240 -12.26 3.92 13.56
C PHE A 240 -11.95 4.95 14.65
N SER A 241 -12.80 5.06 15.70
CA SER A 241 -12.56 5.97 16.81
C SER A 241 -11.27 5.65 17.58
N LYS A 242 -10.98 4.35 17.80
CA LYS A 242 -9.72 3.90 18.42
C LYS A 242 -8.52 4.27 17.56
N ALA A 243 -8.62 4.10 16.24
CA ALA A 243 -7.57 4.48 15.30
C ALA A 243 -7.30 5.98 15.30
N MET A 244 -8.34 6.83 15.34
CA MET A 244 -8.18 8.29 15.41
C MET A 244 -7.48 8.72 16.71
N LYS A 245 -7.76 8.07 17.85
CA LYS A 245 -7.03 8.30 19.11
C LYS A 245 -5.57 7.84 19.00
N ALA A 246 -5.32 6.68 18.41
CA ALA A 246 -3.97 6.19 18.17
C ALA A 246 -3.19 7.11 17.22
N ARG A 247 -3.84 7.65 16.17
CA ARG A 247 -3.25 8.64 15.27
C ARG A 247 -2.79 9.90 15.99
N LYS A 248 -3.63 10.41 16.91
CA LYS A 248 -3.25 11.57 17.75
C LYS A 248 -2.03 11.23 18.61
N ARG A 249 -2.03 10.07 19.25
CA ARG A 249 -0.89 9.64 20.09
C ARG A 249 0.40 9.47 19.29
N LEU A 250 0.32 8.92 18.07
CA LEU A 250 1.49 8.85 17.17
C LEU A 250 2.02 10.25 16.82
N ALA A 251 1.12 11.21 16.58
CA ALA A 251 1.52 12.59 16.34
C ALA A 251 2.29 13.18 17.53
N ASP A 252 1.77 12.99 18.75
CA ASP A 252 2.43 13.48 19.98
C ASP A 252 3.83 12.87 20.14
N ILE A 253 3.98 11.55 19.88
CA ILE A 253 5.28 10.89 19.94
C ILE A 253 6.26 11.47 18.92
N VAL A 254 5.85 11.64 17.67
CA VAL A 254 6.72 12.18 16.61
C VAL A 254 7.11 13.64 16.91
N VAL A 255 6.18 14.47 17.40
CA VAL A 255 6.49 15.86 17.82
C VAL A 255 7.52 15.87 18.95
N ASN A 256 7.43 14.95 19.92
CA ASN A 256 8.41 14.83 20.99
C ASN A 256 9.82 14.47 20.46
N ILE A 257 9.89 13.56 19.48
CA ILE A 257 11.15 13.20 18.82
C ILE A 257 11.74 14.41 18.07
N ILE A 258 10.92 15.13 17.27
CA ILE A 258 11.32 16.36 16.57
C ILE A 258 11.90 17.38 17.55
N SER A 259 11.17 17.64 18.64
CA SER A 259 11.56 18.61 19.67
C SER A 259 12.88 18.22 20.36
N SER A 260 13.08 16.92 20.61
CA SER A 260 14.31 16.41 21.21
C SER A 260 15.50 16.56 20.26
N ARG A 261 15.33 16.28 18.95
CA ARG A 261 16.37 16.48 17.94
C ARG A 261 16.74 17.96 17.77
N ARG A 262 15.76 18.87 17.75
CA ARG A 262 16.02 20.32 17.69
C ARG A 262 16.85 20.78 18.88
N ARG A 263 16.47 20.36 20.11
CA ARG A 263 17.22 20.72 21.34
C ARG A 263 18.65 20.19 21.31
N ARG A 264 18.88 18.97 20.83
CA ARG A 264 20.24 18.43 20.69
C ARG A 264 21.08 19.25 19.70
N ARG A 265 20.54 19.58 18.53
CA ARG A 265 21.23 20.41 17.52
C ARG A 265 21.64 21.78 18.07
N THR A 266 20.74 22.47 18.80
CA THR A 266 21.03 23.77 19.41
C THR A 266 22.16 23.68 20.44
N ARG A 267 22.21 22.59 21.23
CA ARG A 267 23.29 22.39 22.21
C ARG A 267 24.65 22.15 21.54
N THR A 268 24.69 21.34 20.49
CA THR A 268 25.93 21.00 19.76
C THR A 268 26.50 22.23 19.02
N GLN A 269 25.66 23.04 18.43
CA GLN A 269 26.08 24.32 17.81
C GLN A 269 26.69 25.32 18.81
N GLY A 270 26.24 25.28 20.08
CA GLY A 270 26.81 26.16 21.16
C GLY A 270 28.15 25.71 21.69
N ILE A 271 28.64 24.49 21.39
CA ILE A 271 29.86 23.90 21.94
C ILE A 271 31.02 23.89 20.90
N GLY A 272 30.81 24.43 19.70
CA GLY A 272 31.85 24.49 18.66
C GLY A 272 32.27 23.13 18.07
N ALA A 273 31.55 22.05 18.36
CA ALA A 273 31.80 20.70 17.83
C ALA A 273 31.15 20.53 16.45
N ALA A 274 31.70 21.20 15.43
CA ALA A 274 31.24 21.08 14.05
C ALA A 274 31.66 19.74 13.39
N GLU A 275 32.46 18.91 14.06
CA GLU A 275 33.15 17.78 13.41
C GLU A 275 32.47 16.39 13.51
N HIS A 276 31.34 16.25 14.22
CA HIS A 276 30.70 14.92 14.38
C HIS A 276 29.22 14.86 14.08
N LEU A 277 28.68 15.78 13.27
CA LEU A 277 27.36 15.64 12.63
C LEU A 277 27.50 15.18 11.17
N GLU A 278 28.43 14.27 10.89
CA GLU A 278 28.39 13.49 9.66
C GLU A 278 27.10 12.65 9.69
N GLY A 279 26.10 13.25 9.15
CA GLY A 279 25.03 12.87 8.38
C GLY A 279 24.40 11.51 8.66
N SER A 280 23.62 11.35 9.74
CA SER A 280 22.51 10.41 9.67
C SER A 280 21.56 10.90 8.57
N CYS A 281 21.64 10.30 7.37
CA CYS A 281 20.79 10.62 6.23
C CYS A 281 19.41 9.94 6.40
N ASP A 282 18.84 10.02 7.61
CA ASP A 282 17.51 9.51 7.88
C ASP A 282 16.41 10.45 7.39
N LEU A 283 15.19 9.92 7.23
CA LEU A 283 14.07 10.67 6.66
C LEU A 283 13.67 11.88 7.52
N LEU A 284 13.70 11.75 8.86
CA LEU A 284 13.38 12.85 9.74
C LEU A 284 14.40 13.99 9.61
N ALA A 285 15.70 13.67 9.50
CA ALA A 285 16.74 14.66 9.22
C ALA A 285 16.47 15.37 7.88
N SER A 286 16.14 14.61 6.83
CA SER A 286 15.80 15.16 5.52
C SER A 286 14.64 16.16 5.58
N PHE A 287 13.59 15.89 6.36
CA PHE A 287 12.45 16.81 6.54
C PHE A 287 12.81 18.04 7.40
N MET A 288 13.73 17.91 8.34
CA MET A 288 14.12 19.01 9.23
C MET A 288 15.19 19.95 8.63
N GLU A 289 15.91 19.50 7.59
CA GLU A 289 17.03 20.23 6.98
C GLU A 289 16.66 20.97 5.68
N THR A 290 15.39 20.98 5.32
CA THR A 290 14.96 21.67 4.10
C THR A 290 14.95 23.19 4.24
N ASN A 291 15.37 23.89 3.19
CA ASN A 291 15.28 25.35 3.10
C ASN A 291 13.82 25.83 3.03
N GLU A 292 12.91 24.96 2.58
CA GLU A 292 11.47 25.20 2.60
C GLU A 292 10.93 24.61 3.90
N ALA A 293 10.88 25.40 4.99
CA ALA A 293 10.54 24.94 6.33
C ALA A 293 9.18 24.24 6.37
N LEU A 294 9.20 22.92 6.58
CA LEU A 294 7.99 22.15 6.86
C LEU A 294 7.54 22.39 8.30
N THR A 295 6.24 22.53 8.50
CA THR A 295 5.66 22.55 9.84
C THR A 295 5.73 21.17 10.50
N ASP A 296 5.71 21.11 11.83
CA ASP A 296 5.71 19.85 12.57
C ASP A 296 4.51 18.96 12.17
N ALA A 297 3.36 19.56 11.89
CA ALA A 297 2.18 18.82 11.41
C ALA A 297 2.42 18.16 10.04
N GLN A 298 3.09 18.85 9.13
CA GLN A 298 3.46 18.28 7.81
C GLN A 298 4.47 17.15 7.96
N ILE A 299 5.48 17.31 8.81
CA ILE A 299 6.47 16.27 9.11
C ILE A 299 5.77 15.05 9.72
N VAL A 300 4.91 15.25 10.73
CA VAL A 300 4.17 14.17 11.40
C VAL A 300 3.31 13.40 10.43
N ASP A 301 2.53 14.07 9.57
CA ASP A 301 1.66 13.42 8.60
C ASP A 301 2.48 12.55 7.63
N ASN A 302 3.62 13.04 7.18
CA ASN A 302 4.49 12.28 6.29
C ASN A 302 5.18 11.11 7.00
N ILE A 303 5.67 11.27 8.21
CA ILE A 303 6.25 10.17 9.01
C ILE A 303 5.22 9.07 9.25
N VAL A 304 4.03 9.42 9.74
CA VAL A 304 2.95 8.44 9.96
C VAL A 304 2.58 7.72 8.67
N GLY A 305 2.45 8.47 7.57
CA GLY A 305 2.13 7.92 6.26
C GLY A 305 3.21 6.98 5.74
N VAL A 306 4.49 7.34 5.85
CA VAL A 306 5.61 6.52 5.36
C VAL A 306 5.73 5.22 6.15
N ILE A 307 5.59 5.24 7.48
CA ILE A 307 5.60 4.00 8.28
C ILE A 307 4.44 3.09 7.86
N PHE A 308 3.23 3.65 7.66
CA PHE A 308 2.08 2.88 7.20
C PHE A 308 2.33 2.23 5.85
N ALA A 309 2.92 2.96 4.90
CA ALA A 309 3.23 2.44 3.57
C ALA A 309 4.30 1.34 3.59
N ALA A 310 5.37 1.51 4.35
CA ALA A 310 6.50 0.59 4.38
C ALA A 310 6.17 -0.74 5.08
N ARG A 311 5.39 -0.69 6.15
CA ARG A 311 5.14 -1.85 7.01
C ARG A 311 4.34 -2.97 6.31
N ASP A 312 3.15 -2.66 5.82
CA ASP A 312 2.19 -3.69 5.39
C ASP A 312 2.45 -4.19 3.97
N THR A 313 2.96 -3.33 3.10
CA THR A 313 3.26 -3.71 1.72
C THR A 313 4.43 -4.68 1.63
N THR A 314 5.57 -4.36 2.26
CA THR A 314 6.74 -5.25 2.29
C THR A 314 6.44 -6.54 3.04
N ALA A 315 5.75 -6.47 4.18
CA ALA A 315 5.33 -7.67 4.91
C ALA A 315 4.47 -8.61 4.06
N SER A 316 3.57 -8.06 3.24
CA SER A 316 2.75 -8.85 2.32
C SER A 316 3.59 -9.55 1.26
N VAL A 317 4.53 -8.85 0.62
CA VAL A 317 5.43 -9.46 -0.37
C VAL A 317 6.26 -10.57 0.26
N LEU A 318 6.89 -10.33 1.42
CA LEU A 318 7.69 -11.32 2.13
C LEU A 318 6.88 -12.56 2.51
N THR A 319 5.63 -12.40 2.95
CA THR A 319 4.73 -13.52 3.26
C THR A 319 4.48 -14.39 2.03
N TRP A 320 4.24 -13.77 0.87
CA TRP A 320 4.09 -14.49 -0.39
C TRP A 320 5.38 -15.18 -0.83
N ILE A 321 6.55 -14.54 -0.67
CA ILE A 321 7.84 -15.17 -1.00
C ILE A 321 8.05 -16.43 -0.18
N VAL A 322 7.82 -16.38 1.15
CA VAL A 322 7.97 -17.54 2.02
C VAL A 322 7.06 -18.69 1.59
N LYS A 323 5.79 -18.38 1.22
CA LYS A 323 4.84 -19.35 0.68
C LYS A 323 5.34 -19.94 -0.64
N PHE A 324 5.66 -19.11 -1.62
CA PHE A 324 6.06 -19.59 -2.95
C PHE A 324 7.37 -20.39 -2.92
N LEU A 325 8.32 -20.02 -2.09
CA LEU A 325 9.55 -20.81 -1.93
C LEU A 325 9.26 -22.18 -1.30
N ALA A 326 8.38 -22.26 -0.32
CA ALA A 326 7.98 -23.55 0.26
C ALA A 326 7.23 -24.45 -0.73
N GLU A 327 6.45 -23.88 -1.65
CA GLU A 327 5.69 -24.59 -2.68
C GLU A 327 6.54 -24.94 -3.91
N ASN A 328 7.73 -24.35 -4.07
CA ASN A 328 8.62 -24.53 -5.22
C ASN A 328 10.05 -24.91 -4.79
N PRO A 329 10.30 -26.17 -4.35
CA PRO A 329 11.59 -26.59 -3.80
C PRO A 329 12.78 -26.40 -4.75
N THR A 330 12.59 -26.52 -6.05
CA THR A 330 13.66 -26.29 -7.05
C THR A 330 14.10 -24.84 -7.08
N VAL A 331 13.14 -23.90 -6.94
CA VAL A 331 13.42 -22.45 -6.84
C VAL A 331 14.09 -22.13 -5.50
N LEU A 332 13.61 -22.73 -4.40
CA LEU A 332 14.21 -22.58 -3.08
C LEU A 332 15.68 -23.02 -3.08
N ASN A 333 15.98 -24.20 -3.65
CA ASN A 333 17.35 -24.72 -3.75
C ASN A 333 18.24 -23.77 -4.55
N ALA A 334 17.80 -23.27 -5.70
CA ALA A 334 18.58 -22.31 -6.50
C ALA A 334 18.85 -20.99 -5.75
N VAL A 335 17.89 -20.49 -4.97
CA VAL A 335 18.09 -19.35 -4.09
C VAL A 335 19.10 -19.67 -2.98
N THR A 336 18.97 -20.84 -2.35
CA THR A 336 19.87 -21.26 -1.26
C THR A 336 21.31 -21.38 -1.77
N GLU A 337 21.53 -22.02 -2.92
CA GLU A 337 22.86 -22.12 -3.56
C GLU A 337 23.47 -20.74 -3.84
N GLU A 338 22.69 -19.80 -4.41
CA GLU A 338 23.14 -18.42 -4.60
C GLU A 338 23.59 -17.77 -3.29
N GLN A 339 22.82 -17.95 -2.22
CA GLN A 339 23.12 -17.34 -0.92
C GLN A 339 24.31 -18.01 -0.22
N GLU A 340 24.46 -19.33 -0.35
CA GLU A 340 25.62 -20.06 0.17
C GLU A 340 26.92 -19.65 -0.54
N ASP A 341 26.89 -19.42 -1.86
CA ASP A 341 28.05 -18.97 -2.62
C ASP A 341 28.49 -17.56 -2.19
N ILE A 342 27.56 -16.69 -1.84
CA ILE A 342 27.88 -15.40 -1.23
C ILE A 342 28.54 -15.61 0.14
N MET A 343 28.01 -16.51 0.98
CA MET A 343 28.60 -16.83 2.28
C MET A 343 30.01 -17.41 2.13
N LYS A 344 30.23 -18.36 1.22
CA LYS A 344 31.56 -18.98 0.95
C LYS A 344 32.54 -17.93 0.53
N SER A 345 32.21 -17.05 -0.40
CA SER A 345 33.09 -15.98 -0.86
C SER A 345 33.50 -14.99 0.26
N ARG A 346 32.78 -14.97 1.37
CA ARG A 346 33.06 -14.13 2.55
C ARG A 346 33.77 -14.88 3.68
N GLY A 347 33.78 -16.23 3.63
CA GLY A 347 34.45 -17.06 4.66
C GLY A 347 35.96 -16.82 4.76
N GLU A 348 36.59 -16.22 3.74
CA GLU A 348 37.99 -15.82 3.73
C GLU A 348 38.22 -14.41 4.32
N ALA A 349 37.12 -13.68 4.66
CA ALA A 349 37.20 -12.34 5.21
C ALA A 349 37.51 -12.34 6.72
N LYS A 350 38.24 -11.32 7.18
CA LYS A 350 38.58 -11.14 8.61
C LYS A 350 37.36 -11.03 9.49
N GLU A 351 37.46 -11.36 10.77
CA GLU A 351 36.37 -11.50 11.73
C GLU A 351 35.45 -10.27 11.89
N GLY A 352 35.92 -9.06 11.51
CA GLY A 352 35.13 -7.82 11.47
C GLY A 352 34.35 -7.56 10.17
N GLU A 353 34.59 -8.37 9.10
CA GLU A 353 33.97 -8.19 7.78
C GLU A 353 32.80 -9.16 7.50
N LYS A 354 32.25 -9.78 8.53
CA LYS A 354 31.22 -10.83 8.40
C LYS A 354 29.81 -10.33 8.07
N CYS A 355 29.53 -9.02 8.12
CA CYS A 355 28.23 -8.45 7.79
C CYS A 355 28.00 -8.31 6.28
N LEU A 356 26.77 -8.49 5.81
CA LEU A 356 26.41 -8.23 4.41
C LEU A 356 26.83 -6.83 3.97
N THR A 357 27.35 -6.75 2.76
CA THR A 357 27.68 -5.48 2.12
C THR A 357 26.67 -5.14 1.03
N TRP A 358 26.62 -3.87 0.63
CA TRP A 358 25.85 -3.46 -0.54
C TRP A 358 26.27 -4.24 -1.81
N GLY A 359 27.57 -4.54 -1.97
CA GLY A 359 28.08 -5.34 -3.07
C GLY A 359 27.50 -6.75 -3.11
N ASP A 360 27.34 -7.39 -1.95
CA ASP A 360 26.74 -8.73 -1.85
C ASP A 360 25.28 -8.73 -2.31
N THR A 361 24.50 -7.73 -1.92
CA THR A 361 23.08 -7.63 -2.34
C THR A 361 22.92 -7.48 -3.86
N ARG A 362 23.95 -6.97 -4.56
CA ARG A 362 23.96 -6.88 -6.04
C ARG A 362 24.32 -8.22 -6.71
N ARG A 363 24.81 -9.18 -5.96
CA ARG A 363 25.18 -10.54 -6.41
C ARG A 363 24.05 -11.55 -6.17
N MET A 364 22.81 -11.10 -5.99
CA MET A 364 21.61 -11.92 -5.74
C MET A 364 20.62 -11.88 -6.91
N PRO A 365 21.00 -12.24 -8.15
CA PRO A 365 20.11 -12.17 -9.31
C PRO A 365 18.94 -13.14 -9.22
N MET A 366 19.15 -14.38 -8.72
CA MET A 366 18.06 -15.37 -8.56
C MET A 366 17.05 -14.92 -7.52
N THR A 367 17.52 -14.48 -6.37
CA THR A 367 16.66 -13.92 -5.30
C THR A 367 15.88 -12.70 -5.80
N SER A 368 16.51 -11.82 -6.58
CA SER A 368 15.85 -10.66 -7.19
C SER A 368 14.73 -11.06 -8.15
N ARG A 369 14.93 -12.12 -8.97
CA ARG A 369 13.91 -12.67 -9.86
C ARG A 369 12.73 -13.26 -9.08
N VAL A 370 12.99 -13.95 -7.97
CA VAL A 370 11.96 -14.47 -7.06
C VAL A 370 11.12 -13.32 -6.50
N ILE A 371 11.75 -12.24 -6.05
CA ILE A 371 11.05 -11.04 -5.56
C ILE A 371 10.15 -10.45 -6.66
N GLN A 372 10.67 -10.29 -7.88
CA GLN A 372 9.93 -9.73 -9.00
C GLN A 372 8.73 -10.59 -9.39
N GLU A 373 8.92 -11.91 -9.52
CA GLU A 373 7.82 -12.82 -9.86
C GLU A 373 6.78 -12.90 -8.75
N THR A 374 7.21 -12.87 -7.49
CA THR A 374 6.28 -12.77 -6.35
C THR A 374 5.42 -11.52 -6.45
N MET A 375 6.01 -10.36 -6.73
CA MET A 375 5.26 -9.11 -6.87
C MET A 375 4.29 -9.15 -8.06
N ARG A 376 4.63 -9.84 -9.15
CA ARG A 376 3.76 -10.03 -10.30
C ARG A 376 2.56 -10.90 -9.94
N VAL A 377 2.80 -12.11 -9.44
CA VAL A 377 1.74 -13.10 -9.14
C VAL A 377 0.86 -12.63 -8.00
N ALA A 378 1.44 -12.17 -6.91
CA ALA A 378 0.67 -11.68 -5.76
C ALA A 378 -0.06 -10.37 -6.07
N SER A 379 0.55 -9.47 -6.89
CA SER A 379 -0.02 -8.14 -7.20
C SER A 379 -0.62 -7.48 -5.96
N ILE A 380 0.22 -7.25 -4.93
CA ILE A 380 -0.18 -6.81 -3.58
C ILE A 380 -1.14 -5.63 -3.62
N LEU A 381 -0.87 -4.66 -4.49
CA LEU A 381 -1.80 -3.59 -4.83
C LEU A 381 -2.41 -3.90 -6.20
N SER A 382 -3.66 -4.36 -6.20
CA SER A 382 -4.36 -4.74 -7.45
C SER A 382 -4.66 -3.54 -8.35
N PHE A 383 -4.76 -2.34 -7.79
CA PHE A 383 -5.06 -1.09 -8.51
C PHE A 383 -4.65 0.13 -7.69
N THR A 384 -4.69 1.30 -8.31
CA THR A 384 -4.55 2.61 -7.63
C THR A 384 -5.70 3.54 -7.99
N PHE A 385 -5.93 4.55 -7.16
CA PHE A 385 -6.99 5.54 -7.37
C PHE A 385 -6.42 6.81 -7.99
N ARG A 386 -7.09 7.29 -9.02
CA ARG A 386 -6.92 8.63 -9.60
C ARG A 386 -8.29 9.29 -9.75
N GLU A 387 -8.33 10.59 -9.91
CA GLU A 387 -9.54 11.36 -10.20
C GLU A 387 -9.24 12.31 -11.35
N ALA A 388 -10.09 12.30 -12.38
CA ALA A 388 -9.96 13.22 -13.50
C ALA A 388 -10.24 14.67 -13.03
N VAL A 389 -9.29 15.59 -13.26
CA VAL A 389 -9.43 17.01 -12.85
C VAL A 389 -10.23 17.83 -13.83
N GLU A 390 -10.39 17.34 -15.06
CA GLU A 390 -11.23 17.89 -16.13
C GLU A 390 -11.79 16.73 -16.98
N ASP A 391 -12.62 17.05 -17.98
CA ASP A 391 -13.10 16.06 -18.94
C ASP A 391 -11.93 15.60 -19.82
N VAL A 392 -11.70 14.29 -19.90
CA VAL A 392 -10.57 13.70 -20.63
C VAL A 392 -11.07 12.75 -21.70
N GLU A 393 -10.58 12.90 -22.92
CA GLU A 393 -10.80 11.93 -23.99
C GLU A 393 -9.71 10.84 -23.96
N PHE A 394 -10.14 9.57 -24.03
CA PHE A 394 -9.24 8.44 -24.22
C PHE A 394 -9.91 7.33 -25.03
N GLU A 395 -9.24 6.88 -26.10
CA GLU A 395 -9.73 5.83 -27.03
C GLU A 395 -11.18 6.05 -27.52
N GLY A 396 -11.56 7.29 -27.80
CA GLY A 396 -12.91 7.64 -28.28
C GLY A 396 -13.98 7.64 -27.18
N TYR A 397 -13.60 7.53 -25.90
CA TYR A 397 -14.49 7.65 -24.76
C TYR A 397 -14.22 8.92 -23.97
N LEU A 398 -15.28 9.44 -23.34
CA LEU A 398 -15.19 10.52 -22.38
C LEU A 398 -14.98 9.94 -20.96
N ILE A 399 -13.94 10.41 -20.28
CA ILE A 399 -13.74 10.26 -18.84
C ILE A 399 -14.16 11.59 -18.20
N PRO A 400 -15.33 11.68 -17.53
CA PRO A 400 -15.81 12.95 -17.00
C PRO A 400 -14.97 13.45 -15.82
N LYS A 401 -14.87 14.77 -15.70
CA LYS A 401 -14.32 15.43 -14.51
C LYS A 401 -14.91 14.88 -13.21
N GLY A 402 -14.06 14.64 -12.22
CA GLY A 402 -14.45 14.13 -10.91
C GLY A 402 -14.67 12.61 -10.83
N TRP A 403 -14.69 11.90 -11.98
CA TRP A 403 -14.76 10.45 -11.98
C TRP A 403 -13.43 9.85 -11.52
N LYS A 404 -13.52 8.75 -10.78
CA LYS A 404 -12.33 7.98 -10.40
C LYS A 404 -11.83 7.18 -11.60
N VAL A 405 -10.52 7.14 -11.76
CA VAL A 405 -9.86 6.32 -12.78
C VAL A 405 -8.95 5.34 -12.07
N MET A 406 -9.11 4.06 -12.37
CA MET A 406 -8.43 2.99 -11.65
C MET A 406 -7.64 2.10 -12.62
N PRO A 407 -6.33 2.32 -12.77
CA PRO A 407 -5.46 1.36 -13.43
C PRO A 407 -5.41 0.04 -12.65
N LEU A 408 -5.78 -1.07 -13.32
CA LEU A 408 -5.88 -2.40 -12.73
C LEU A 408 -4.57 -3.16 -12.94
N PHE A 409 -3.61 -2.98 -12.03
CA PHE A 409 -2.27 -3.58 -12.13
C PHE A 409 -2.33 -5.11 -12.22
N ARG A 410 -3.16 -5.75 -11.36
CA ARG A 410 -3.29 -7.21 -11.38
C ARG A 410 -3.79 -7.72 -12.73
N ASN A 411 -4.76 -7.07 -13.34
CA ASN A 411 -5.27 -7.48 -14.66
C ASN A 411 -4.18 -7.40 -15.73
N ILE A 412 -3.28 -6.41 -15.64
CA ILE A 412 -2.14 -6.26 -16.55
C ILE A 412 -1.08 -7.34 -16.27
N HIS A 413 -0.75 -7.60 -15.00
CA HIS A 413 0.23 -8.60 -14.56
C HIS A 413 -0.22 -10.04 -14.83
N HIS A 414 -1.54 -10.29 -14.89
CA HIS A 414 -2.14 -11.59 -15.15
C HIS A 414 -2.73 -11.72 -16.57
N SER A 415 -2.41 -10.77 -17.47
CA SER A 415 -2.79 -10.89 -18.87
C SER A 415 -1.91 -11.93 -19.57
N PRO A 416 -2.50 -12.97 -20.23
CA PRO A 416 -1.75 -13.94 -21.01
C PRO A 416 -0.95 -13.30 -22.17
N ASP A 417 -1.43 -12.16 -22.69
CA ASP A 417 -0.75 -11.40 -23.77
C ASP A 417 0.57 -10.78 -23.30
N ASN A 418 0.68 -10.49 -21.99
CA ASN A 418 1.88 -9.94 -21.40
C ASN A 418 2.76 -11.00 -20.76
N PHE A 419 2.15 -12.01 -20.13
CA PHE A 419 2.82 -13.07 -19.39
C PHE A 419 2.15 -14.42 -19.71
N PRO A 420 2.74 -15.26 -20.55
CA PRO A 420 2.22 -16.61 -20.81
C PRO A 420 2.06 -17.41 -19.50
N ASP A 421 0.99 -18.20 -19.35
CA ASP A 421 0.67 -18.92 -18.12
C ASP A 421 0.75 -18.05 -16.86
N PRO A 422 -0.04 -16.95 -16.76
CA PRO A 422 0.19 -15.89 -15.78
C PRO A 422 -0.01 -16.35 -14.33
N GLU A 423 -0.71 -17.43 -14.08
CA GLU A 423 -0.91 -18.00 -12.74
C GLU A 423 0.28 -18.86 -12.27
N LYS A 424 1.16 -19.29 -13.19
CA LYS A 424 2.36 -20.05 -12.86
C LYS A 424 3.42 -19.14 -12.24
N PHE A 425 3.94 -19.55 -11.08
CA PHE A 425 5.09 -18.90 -10.47
C PHE A 425 6.37 -19.35 -11.18
N ASP A 426 7.00 -18.45 -11.92
CA ASP A 426 8.17 -18.72 -12.74
C ASP A 426 9.17 -17.55 -12.75
N PRO A 427 10.14 -17.54 -11.85
CA PRO A 427 11.15 -16.47 -11.77
C PRO A 427 12.01 -16.31 -13.03
N SER A 428 12.06 -17.32 -13.91
CA SER A 428 12.86 -17.25 -15.16
C SER A 428 12.36 -16.16 -16.12
N ARG A 429 11.09 -15.75 -15.99
CA ARG A 429 10.51 -14.62 -16.75
C ARG A 429 11.30 -13.33 -16.63
N PHE A 430 12.03 -13.15 -15.53
CA PHE A 430 12.83 -11.97 -15.24
C PHE A 430 14.33 -12.16 -15.49
N GLU A 431 14.74 -13.26 -16.07
CA GLU A 431 16.15 -13.55 -16.35
C GLU A 431 16.77 -12.53 -17.31
N LEU A 432 16.08 -12.23 -18.38
CA LEU A 432 16.56 -11.29 -19.40
C LEU A 432 16.51 -9.82 -18.93
N MET A 433 15.62 -9.45 -18.00
CA MET A 433 15.64 -8.10 -17.42
C MET A 433 16.95 -7.78 -16.69
N HIS A 434 17.60 -8.76 -16.09
CA HIS A 434 18.88 -8.57 -15.41
C HIS A 434 20.04 -8.35 -16.39
N ILE A 435 20.03 -9.09 -17.51
CA ILE A 435 21.05 -8.99 -18.56
C ILE A 435 20.94 -7.65 -19.30
N TYR A 436 19.72 -7.19 -19.59
CA TYR A 436 19.47 -5.93 -20.32
C TYR A 436 19.69 -4.67 -19.49
N SER A 437 19.61 -4.75 -18.17
CA SER A 437 20.05 -3.66 -17.28
C SER A 437 21.56 -3.36 -17.43
N MET A 438 22.32 -4.33 -17.94
CA MET A 438 23.77 -4.20 -18.13
C MET A 438 24.19 -4.03 -19.61
N HIS A 439 23.37 -4.47 -20.60
CA HIS A 439 23.70 -4.36 -22.03
C HIS A 439 22.41 -4.22 -22.85
N ALA A 440 22.25 -3.08 -23.50
CA ALA A 440 21.08 -2.76 -24.31
C ALA A 440 21.05 -3.54 -25.63
N THR A 441 20.26 -4.63 -25.68
CA THR A 441 19.76 -5.20 -26.94
C THR A 441 18.30 -5.67 -26.78
N ALA A 442 17.43 -5.22 -27.69
CA ALA A 442 16.03 -4.89 -27.45
C ALA A 442 14.98 -6.01 -27.67
N GLN A 443 15.27 -7.32 -27.52
CA GLN A 443 14.31 -8.32 -28.03
C GLN A 443 13.57 -9.22 -27.01
N ALA A 444 13.84 -9.15 -25.71
CA ALA A 444 13.20 -10.06 -24.74
C ALA A 444 12.84 -9.44 -23.36
N ALA A 445 12.91 -8.12 -23.19
CA ALA A 445 12.39 -7.48 -21.98
C ALA A 445 10.83 -7.44 -22.02
N PRO A 446 10.12 -7.58 -20.87
CA PRO A 446 8.68 -7.33 -20.82
C PRO A 446 8.36 -6.00 -21.48
N LYS A 447 7.28 -5.96 -22.28
CA LYS A 447 6.83 -4.70 -22.90
C LYS A 447 6.74 -3.59 -21.86
N ALA A 448 7.13 -2.38 -22.24
CA ALA A 448 7.08 -1.25 -21.32
C ALA A 448 5.68 -1.13 -20.68
N HIS A 449 5.64 -0.85 -19.39
CA HIS A 449 4.42 -0.69 -18.59
C HIS A 449 3.56 -1.96 -18.39
N THR A 450 4.10 -3.16 -18.67
CA THR A 450 3.40 -4.42 -18.36
C THR A 450 3.68 -4.91 -16.93
N PHE A 451 4.80 -4.51 -16.33
CA PHE A 451 5.17 -4.86 -14.96
C PHE A 451 5.36 -3.59 -14.12
N MET A 452 4.41 -3.31 -13.25
CA MET A 452 4.34 -2.08 -12.46
C MET A 452 4.07 -2.35 -10.97
N PRO A 453 4.86 -3.20 -10.28
CA PRO A 453 4.61 -3.56 -8.88
C PRO A 453 4.75 -2.36 -7.93
N PHE A 454 5.53 -1.35 -8.33
CA PHE A 454 5.73 -0.10 -7.59
C PHE A 454 4.98 1.09 -8.20
N GLY A 455 3.97 0.83 -9.04
CA GLY A 455 3.28 1.87 -9.80
C GLY A 455 4.15 2.46 -10.92
N ASN A 456 3.75 3.61 -11.43
CA ASN A 456 4.45 4.29 -12.52
C ASN A 456 4.29 5.82 -12.45
N GLY A 457 5.15 6.54 -13.19
CA GLY A 457 5.10 8.00 -13.30
C GLY A 457 5.52 8.75 -12.03
N THR A 458 5.03 9.98 -11.91
CA THR A 458 5.40 10.91 -10.83
C THR A 458 5.05 10.41 -9.42
N HIS A 459 4.04 9.55 -9.32
CA HIS A 459 3.58 8.93 -8.07
C HIS A 459 4.03 7.47 -7.91
N SER A 460 5.06 7.02 -8.63
CA SER A 460 5.68 5.71 -8.38
C SER A 460 6.25 5.62 -6.97
N CYS A 461 6.34 4.40 -6.43
CA CYS A 461 6.81 4.19 -5.07
C CYS A 461 8.22 4.75 -4.86
N PRO A 462 8.43 5.69 -3.93
CA PRO A 462 9.78 6.19 -3.65
C PRO A 462 10.64 5.19 -2.87
N GLY A 463 10.01 4.24 -2.13
CA GLY A 463 10.70 3.25 -1.29
C GLY A 463 11.06 1.95 -2.00
N ASN A 464 11.01 1.87 -3.34
CA ASN A 464 11.24 0.65 -4.09
C ASN A 464 12.62 0.01 -3.84
N GLU A 465 13.68 0.81 -3.75
CA GLU A 465 15.04 0.31 -3.52
C GLU A 465 15.21 -0.18 -2.08
N LEU A 466 14.69 0.56 -1.10
CA LEU A 466 14.69 0.11 0.30
C LEU A 466 13.90 -1.19 0.48
N ALA A 467 12.70 -1.29 -0.11
CA ALA A 467 11.88 -2.50 -0.04
C ALA A 467 12.60 -3.72 -0.65
N LYS A 468 13.27 -3.56 -1.80
CA LYS A 468 14.07 -4.63 -2.39
C LYS A 468 15.25 -5.03 -1.49
N LEU A 469 15.97 -4.04 -0.95
CA LEU A 469 17.11 -4.28 -0.07
C LEU A 469 16.71 -5.08 1.17
N GLU A 470 15.68 -4.66 1.88
CA GLU A 470 15.23 -5.36 3.09
C GLU A 470 14.75 -6.79 2.79
N MET A 471 14.08 -7.01 1.64
CA MET A 471 13.71 -8.36 1.21
C MET A 471 14.93 -9.24 0.90
N LEU A 472 15.94 -8.72 0.18
CA LEU A 472 17.17 -9.45 -0.12
C LEU A 472 17.91 -9.85 1.15
N VAL A 473 18.07 -8.91 2.10
CA VAL A 473 18.76 -9.15 3.37
C VAL A 473 18.04 -10.21 4.22
N LEU A 474 16.72 -10.12 4.33
CA LEU A 474 15.96 -11.13 5.09
C LEU A 474 16.06 -12.52 4.45
N LEU A 475 15.91 -12.60 3.12
CA LEU A 475 15.96 -13.87 2.39
C LEU A 475 17.35 -14.53 2.49
N HIS A 476 18.43 -13.75 2.46
CA HIS A 476 19.77 -14.28 2.69
C HIS A 476 19.86 -15.10 3.98
N HIS A 477 19.42 -14.52 5.10
CA HIS A 477 19.48 -15.21 6.39
C HIS A 477 18.42 -16.29 6.55
N LEU A 478 17.24 -16.11 5.96
CA LEU A 478 16.17 -17.09 6.03
C LEU A 478 16.57 -18.40 5.31
N THR A 479 17.06 -18.30 4.08
CA THR A 479 17.36 -19.48 3.25
C THR A 479 18.65 -20.19 3.65
N THR A 480 19.62 -19.48 4.24
CA THR A 480 20.90 -20.08 4.66
C THR A 480 20.87 -20.68 6.06
N LYS A 481 19.94 -20.27 6.95
CA LYS A 481 19.96 -20.69 8.37
C LYS A 481 18.70 -21.47 8.79
N TYR A 482 17.63 -21.43 8.01
CA TYR A 482 16.33 -21.99 8.42
C TYR A 482 15.74 -22.87 7.32
N THR A 483 15.08 -23.93 7.76
CA THR A 483 14.16 -24.70 6.94
C THR A 483 12.75 -24.49 7.48
N TRP A 484 11.77 -24.41 6.59
CA TRP A 484 10.38 -24.21 6.99
C TRP A 484 9.43 -25.01 6.12
N SER A 485 8.25 -25.25 6.66
CA SER A 485 7.12 -25.83 5.94
C SER A 485 5.84 -25.03 6.23
N ILE A 486 4.89 -25.09 5.32
CA ILE A 486 3.59 -24.45 5.52
C ILE A 486 2.78 -25.34 6.47
N PHE A 487 2.25 -24.73 7.55
CA PHE A 487 1.35 -25.39 8.47
C PHE A 487 -0.06 -24.82 8.31
N GLY A 488 -1.06 -25.71 8.15
CA GLY A 488 -2.47 -25.34 7.98
C GLY A 488 -3.07 -25.91 6.70
N SER A 489 -4.37 -25.78 6.56
CA SER A 489 -5.06 -26.15 5.32
C SER A 489 -4.77 -25.11 4.22
N ASP A 490 -4.75 -25.58 2.98
CA ASP A 490 -4.59 -24.72 1.79
C ASP A 490 -5.87 -23.88 1.57
N ALA A 491 -6.10 -22.90 2.45
CA ALA A 491 -7.34 -22.15 2.52
C ALA A 491 -7.44 -21.02 1.46
N GLY A 492 -6.45 -20.94 0.55
CA GLY A 492 -6.45 -19.97 -0.54
C GLY A 492 -5.90 -18.60 -0.17
N THR A 493 -6.52 -17.54 -0.67
CA THR A 493 -6.04 -16.16 -0.57
C THR A 493 -7.06 -15.27 0.14
N GLN A 494 -6.61 -14.53 1.13
CA GLN A 494 -7.41 -13.49 1.77
C GLN A 494 -7.27 -12.17 1.00
N PHE A 495 -8.40 -11.59 0.66
CA PHE A 495 -8.48 -10.29 0.01
C PHE A 495 -8.90 -9.23 1.03
N GLY A 496 -7.96 -8.37 1.37
CA GLY A 496 -8.13 -7.18 2.20
C GLY A 496 -7.62 -5.96 1.46
N PRO A 497 -7.10 -4.94 2.15
CA PRO A 497 -6.41 -3.84 1.49
C PRO A 497 -5.15 -4.31 0.75
N PHE A 498 -4.57 -5.43 1.19
CA PHE A 498 -3.49 -6.15 0.53
C PHE A 498 -3.91 -7.59 0.27
N VAL A 499 -3.39 -8.15 -0.84
CA VAL A 499 -3.59 -9.55 -1.18
C VAL A 499 -2.65 -10.41 -0.33
N LEU A 500 -3.20 -11.33 0.45
CA LEU A 500 -2.45 -12.19 1.36
C LEU A 500 -2.81 -13.66 1.16
N PRO A 501 -1.88 -14.61 1.35
CA PRO A 501 -2.25 -16.01 1.48
C PRO A 501 -3.09 -16.22 2.75
N PHE A 502 -4.02 -17.15 2.71
CA PHE A 502 -4.69 -17.63 3.91
C PHE A 502 -3.66 -18.36 4.79
N ASN A 503 -3.64 -18.04 6.07
CA ASN A 503 -2.87 -18.79 7.08
C ASN A 503 -3.67 -19.99 7.57
#